data_de9959edbc000bdda247d21922e0e1b4
#
_entry.id   de9959edbc000bdda247d21922e0e1b4
#
_cell.length_a   1.000
_cell.length_b   1.000
_cell.length_c   1.000
_cell.angle_alpha   90.00
_cell.angle_beta   90.00
_cell.angle_gamma   90.00
#
_symmetry.space_group_name_H-M   'P 1'
#
loop_
_entity.id
_entity.type
_entity.pdbx_description
1 polymer ?
#
loop_
_entity_poly.entity_id
_entity_poly.type
_entity_poly.pdbx_seq_one_letter_code
_entity_poly.pdbx_strand_id
1 'polypeptide(L)'
;MYGKILIRCDLEVRTGMHIGGSSAFSAIGAVDSPVVRDPYTGYPIVPGSSLKGKLRTLLARSTCQDIEHMPVFDKDDERILRLFGSSEPVRRSRLQFAEDPFLSNAKELSNVGVTEVKTENAIFRANSVANPRQIERVIAGAKFSVSIVYDVTDPAQVEEDLSLLAKGMKLLQMDYLGGHGSRGSGRVSLKNFALEGYGAQADLSRLKSLFDEVDSYELFSV
;
A
#
# COMPACT_ATOMS: atom_id res chain seq x y z
N MET A 1 16.37 -13.34 21.44
CA MET A 1 15.63 -12.43 22.36
C MET A 1 14.51 -11.78 21.54
N TYR A 2 13.28 -11.81 22.02
CA TYR A 2 12.13 -11.22 21.30
C TYR A 2 12.18 -9.68 21.38
N GLY A 3 11.98 -9.02 20.25
CA GLY A 3 11.93 -7.57 20.16
C GLY A 3 11.05 -7.11 19.01
N LYS A 4 10.84 -5.80 18.90
CA LYS A 4 10.06 -5.19 17.83
C LYS A 4 10.82 -4.04 17.20
N ILE A 5 10.61 -3.86 15.90
CA ILE A 5 11.06 -2.66 15.17
C ILE A 5 9.81 -2.02 14.58
N LEU A 6 9.54 -0.78 14.97
CA LEU A 6 8.49 0.04 14.40
C LEU A 6 9.07 0.82 13.22
N ILE A 7 8.47 0.66 12.05
CA ILE A 7 8.82 1.35 10.82
C ILE A 7 7.68 2.32 10.51
N ARG A 8 8.00 3.61 10.40
CA ARG A 8 7.04 4.65 9.99
C ARG A 8 7.49 5.29 8.70
N CYS A 9 6.54 5.65 7.85
CA CYS A 9 6.79 6.46 6.66
C CYS A 9 5.49 7.18 6.24
N ASP A 10 5.64 8.16 5.35
CA ASP A 10 4.52 8.82 4.68
C ASP A 10 4.28 8.16 3.31
N LEU A 11 3.04 7.75 3.05
CA LEU A 11 2.57 7.35 1.72
C LEU A 11 1.92 8.57 1.07
N GLU A 12 2.58 9.14 0.07
CA GLU A 12 2.07 10.28 -0.70
C GLU A 12 1.44 9.81 -2.00
N VAL A 13 0.20 10.25 -2.25
CA VAL A 13 -0.53 9.97 -3.49
C VAL A 13 0.01 10.88 -4.60
N ARG A 14 0.57 10.30 -5.66
CA ARG A 14 1.14 11.03 -6.81
C ARG A 14 0.14 11.21 -7.95
N THR A 15 -0.78 10.27 -8.11
CA THR A 15 -1.90 10.35 -9.07
C THR A 15 -3.18 9.87 -8.40
N GLY A 16 -4.33 10.41 -8.77
CA GLY A 16 -5.61 10.09 -8.13
C GLY A 16 -5.76 8.60 -7.81
N MET A 17 -6.00 8.26 -6.53
CA MET A 17 -6.01 6.90 -6.02
C MET A 17 -7.42 6.45 -5.66
N HIS A 18 -7.83 5.28 -6.16
CA HIS A 18 -9.10 4.66 -5.81
C HIS A 18 -8.86 3.33 -5.08
N ILE A 19 -9.14 3.29 -3.78
CA ILE A 19 -9.32 2.06 -3.03
C ILE A 19 -10.79 1.98 -2.70
N GLY A 20 -11.49 1.03 -3.34
CA GLY A 20 -12.95 0.95 -3.28
C GLY A 20 -13.48 0.63 -1.89
N GLY A 21 -14.50 1.38 -1.46
CA GLY A 21 -15.33 1.08 -0.30
C GLY A 21 -16.56 0.24 -0.68
N SER A 22 -17.36 -0.13 0.33
CA SER A 22 -18.65 -0.78 0.10
C SER A 22 -19.66 0.23 -0.43
N SER A 23 -20.35 -0.10 -1.52
CA SER A 23 -21.48 0.65 -2.06
C SER A 23 -22.84 0.15 -1.53
N ALA A 24 -22.85 -0.81 -0.60
CA ALA A 24 -24.06 -1.50 -0.15
C ALA A 24 -25.15 -0.57 0.45
N PHE A 25 -24.78 0.64 0.87
CA PHE A 25 -25.70 1.64 1.45
C PHE A 25 -25.57 3.01 0.78
N SER A 26 -25.19 3.06 -0.50
CA SER A 26 -25.10 4.33 -1.22
C SER A 26 -26.49 4.94 -1.42
N ALA A 27 -26.63 6.23 -1.09
CA ALA A 27 -27.85 7.00 -1.35
C ALA A 27 -28.09 7.14 -2.86
N ILE A 28 -29.35 7.31 -3.26
CA ILE A 28 -29.72 7.59 -4.66
C ILE A 28 -29.00 8.87 -5.10
N GLY A 29 -28.19 8.79 -6.17
CA GLY A 29 -27.37 9.90 -6.66
C GLY A 29 -25.95 9.97 -6.08
N ALA A 30 -25.55 9.02 -5.24
CA ALA A 30 -24.17 8.89 -4.82
C ALA A 30 -23.28 8.39 -5.98
N VAL A 31 -21.96 8.59 -5.82
CA VAL A 31 -20.94 8.12 -6.78
C VAL A 31 -21.00 6.60 -6.91
N ASP A 32 -20.91 6.08 -8.14
CA ASP A 32 -20.99 4.64 -8.44
C ASP A 32 -19.93 3.81 -7.69
N SER A 33 -18.73 4.36 -7.56
CA SER A 33 -17.59 3.71 -6.91
C SER A 33 -16.94 4.65 -5.90
N PRO A 34 -17.39 4.62 -4.62
CA PRO A 34 -16.82 5.45 -3.56
C PRO A 34 -15.48 4.89 -3.07
N VAL A 35 -14.62 5.75 -2.50
CA VAL A 35 -13.42 5.33 -1.78
C VAL A 35 -13.78 4.83 -0.38
N VAL A 36 -12.93 3.94 0.15
CA VAL A 36 -13.03 3.51 1.55
C VAL A 36 -12.69 4.66 2.48
N ARG A 37 -13.48 4.78 3.57
CA ARG A 37 -13.35 5.88 4.54
C ARG A 37 -13.36 5.35 5.96
N ASP A 38 -12.65 6.04 6.84
CA ASP A 38 -12.81 5.87 8.26
C ASP A 38 -14.21 6.34 8.70
N PRO A 39 -15.01 5.50 9.37
CA PRO A 39 -16.38 5.84 9.76
C PRO A 39 -16.46 6.96 10.80
N TYR A 40 -15.41 7.18 11.60
CA TYR A 40 -15.39 8.21 12.63
C TYR A 40 -15.07 9.60 12.07
N THR A 41 -14.06 9.69 11.22
CA THR A 41 -13.59 10.98 10.66
C THR A 41 -14.22 11.31 9.31
N GLY A 42 -14.74 10.31 8.58
CA GLY A 42 -15.22 10.45 7.21
C GLY A 42 -14.10 10.64 6.18
N TYR A 43 -12.83 10.70 6.59
CA TYR A 43 -11.70 10.84 5.67
C TYR A 43 -11.37 9.51 4.99
N PRO A 44 -10.84 9.57 3.74
CA PRO A 44 -10.33 8.37 3.08
C PRO A 44 -9.16 7.77 3.87
N ILE A 45 -9.06 6.46 3.81
CA ILE A 45 -8.00 5.67 4.45
C ILE A 45 -7.32 4.76 3.43
N VAL A 46 -6.13 4.28 3.78
CA VAL A 46 -5.44 3.20 3.07
C VAL A 46 -5.51 1.95 3.95
N PRO A 47 -6.38 0.97 3.68
CA PRO A 47 -6.45 -0.23 4.51
C PRO A 47 -5.11 -0.96 4.56
N GLY A 48 -4.68 -1.32 5.77
CA GLY A 48 -3.44 -2.07 5.98
C GLY A 48 -3.44 -3.40 5.22
N SER A 49 -4.60 -4.02 5.07
CA SER A 49 -4.79 -5.23 4.25
C SER A 49 -4.48 -4.98 2.76
N SER A 50 -4.88 -3.82 2.22
CA SER A 50 -4.60 -3.44 0.83
C SER A 50 -3.11 -3.24 0.60
N LEU A 51 -2.43 -2.53 1.51
CA LEU A 51 -0.99 -2.30 1.44
C LEU A 51 -0.22 -3.62 1.61
N LYS A 52 -0.55 -4.41 2.62
CA LYS A 52 0.06 -5.73 2.89
C LYS A 52 -0.10 -6.67 1.69
N GLY A 53 -1.31 -6.79 1.16
CA GLY A 53 -1.61 -7.67 0.02
C GLY A 53 -0.87 -7.25 -1.25
N LYS A 54 -0.80 -5.94 -1.51
CA LYS A 54 -0.07 -5.41 -2.68
C LYS A 54 1.43 -5.65 -2.57
N LEU A 55 2.06 -5.36 -1.43
CA LEU A 55 3.49 -5.62 -1.21
C LEU A 55 3.81 -7.10 -1.35
N ARG A 56 3.01 -7.99 -0.75
CA ARG A 56 3.17 -9.44 -0.89
C ARG A 56 3.12 -9.88 -2.35
N THR A 57 2.11 -9.42 -3.09
CA THR A 57 1.92 -9.77 -4.51
C THR A 57 3.10 -9.32 -5.36
N LEU A 58 3.63 -8.12 -5.14
CA LEU A 58 4.77 -7.60 -5.89
C LEU A 58 6.05 -8.40 -5.59
N LEU A 59 6.27 -8.74 -4.34
CA LEU A 59 7.41 -9.58 -3.94
C LEU A 59 7.28 -11.00 -4.52
N ALA A 60 6.11 -11.61 -4.44
CA ALA A 60 5.86 -12.93 -5.02
C ALA A 60 6.12 -12.94 -6.53
N ARG A 61 5.64 -11.91 -7.26
CA ARG A 61 5.94 -11.74 -8.69
C ARG A 61 7.44 -11.58 -8.97
N SER A 62 8.16 -10.88 -8.10
CA SER A 62 9.60 -10.63 -8.27
C SER A 62 10.48 -11.86 -8.02
N THR A 63 9.96 -12.89 -7.39
CA THR A 63 10.65 -14.15 -7.07
C THR A 63 10.14 -15.33 -7.90
N CYS A 64 8.95 -15.21 -8.51
CA CYS A 64 8.35 -16.25 -9.32
C CYS A 64 9.05 -16.36 -10.68
N GLN A 65 9.31 -17.59 -11.14
CA GLN A 65 9.88 -17.86 -12.46
C GLN A 65 8.82 -17.81 -13.58
N ASP A 66 7.59 -18.18 -13.28
CA ASP A 66 6.45 -18.17 -14.20
C ASP A 66 5.33 -17.31 -13.64
N ILE A 67 5.24 -16.06 -14.13
CA ILE A 67 4.26 -15.07 -13.66
C ILE A 67 2.83 -15.44 -14.09
N GLU A 68 2.66 -16.16 -15.20
CA GLU A 68 1.34 -16.56 -15.69
C GLU A 68 0.72 -17.69 -14.85
N HIS A 69 1.57 -18.52 -14.23
CA HIS A 69 1.16 -19.62 -13.37
C HIS A 69 1.68 -19.47 -11.94
N MET A 70 1.47 -18.30 -11.36
CA MET A 70 1.88 -18.05 -9.98
C MET A 70 1.23 -19.05 -9.01
N PRO A 71 1.99 -19.59 -8.06
CA PRO A 71 1.44 -20.45 -7.03
C PRO A 71 0.46 -19.70 -6.12
N VAL A 72 -0.38 -20.43 -5.39
CA VAL A 72 -1.19 -19.86 -4.31
C VAL A 72 -0.28 -19.30 -3.22
N PHE A 73 -0.75 -18.29 -2.48
CA PHE A 73 0.05 -17.52 -1.52
C PHE A 73 0.75 -18.39 -0.45
N ASP A 74 0.20 -19.54 -0.05
CA ASP A 74 0.84 -20.46 0.90
C ASP A 74 2.06 -21.20 0.33
N LYS A 75 2.33 -21.05 -0.96
CA LYS A 75 3.49 -21.60 -1.67
C LYS A 75 4.46 -20.53 -2.16
N ASP A 76 4.36 -19.31 -1.66
CA ASP A 76 5.34 -18.25 -1.91
C ASP A 76 6.75 -18.67 -1.45
N ASP A 77 7.78 -17.91 -1.88
CA ASP A 77 9.16 -18.04 -1.38
C ASP A 77 9.18 -18.00 0.17
N GLU A 78 10.03 -18.82 0.78
CA GLU A 78 10.14 -18.97 2.24
C GLU A 78 10.30 -17.64 2.97
N ARG A 79 11.03 -16.68 2.39
CA ARG A 79 11.24 -15.34 2.95
C ARG A 79 9.94 -14.52 2.97
N ILE A 80 9.09 -14.68 1.95
CA ILE A 80 7.77 -14.04 1.86
C ILE A 80 6.82 -14.68 2.87
N LEU A 81 6.80 -16.01 2.98
CA LEU A 81 5.99 -16.73 3.98
C LEU A 81 6.36 -16.30 5.40
N ARG A 82 7.66 -16.14 5.69
CA ARG A 82 8.19 -15.70 6.98
C ARG A 82 7.72 -14.27 7.31
N LEU A 83 7.74 -13.37 6.34
CA LEU A 83 7.33 -11.98 6.53
C LEU A 83 5.81 -11.81 6.64
N PHE A 84 5.06 -12.41 5.73
CA PHE A 84 3.62 -12.16 5.56
C PHE A 84 2.73 -13.22 6.19
N GLY A 85 3.29 -14.35 6.57
CA GLY A 85 2.56 -15.50 7.13
C GLY A 85 1.96 -16.41 6.06
N SER A 86 1.44 -17.56 6.51
CA SER A 86 0.72 -18.54 5.68
C SER A 86 -0.36 -19.26 6.48
N SER A 87 -1.34 -19.85 5.80
CA SER A 87 -2.39 -20.67 6.40
C SER A 87 -2.09 -22.17 6.35
N GLU A 88 -1.36 -22.63 5.33
CA GLU A 88 -0.96 -24.05 5.17
C GLU A 88 0.51 -24.18 4.73
N PRO A 89 1.43 -24.55 5.64
CA PRO A 89 1.27 -24.67 7.10
C PRO A 89 1.03 -23.32 7.77
N VAL A 90 0.35 -23.31 8.92
CA VAL A 90 0.10 -22.08 9.68
C VAL A 90 1.41 -21.45 10.13
N ARG A 91 1.67 -20.23 9.68
CA ARG A 91 2.83 -19.42 10.06
C ARG A 91 2.39 -18.03 10.45
N ARG A 92 2.89 -17.54 11.59
CA ARG A 92 2.66 -16.17 12.02
C ARG A 92 3.42 -15.20 11.13
N SER A 93 2.76 -14.14 10.69
CA SER A 93 3.40 -13.01 10.02
C SER A 93 4.35 -12.28 11.00
N ARG A 94 5.55 -11.92 10.55
CA ARG A 94 6.46 -11.03 11.27
C ARG A 94 6.10 -9.56 11.08
N LEU A 95 5.35 -9.23 10.03
CA LEU A 95 4.88 -7.88 9.74
C LEU A 95 3.45 -7.69 10.23
N GLN A 96 3.22 -6.60 10.95
CA GLN A 96 1.90 -6.13 11.38
C GLN A 96 1.72 -4.72 10.80
N PHE A 97 0.76 -4.58 9.89
CA PHE A 97 0.41 -3.29 9.29
C PHE A 97 -0.65 -2.62 10.15
N ALA A 98 -0.56 -1.30 10.31
CA ALA A 98 -1.68 -0.54 10.87
C ALA A 98 -2.92 -0.80 10.00
N GLU A 99 -4.09 -0.93 10.64
CA GLU A 99 -5.32 -1.26 9.93
C GLU A 99 -5.68 -0.16 8.93
N ASP A 100 -5.68 1.07 9.39
CA ASP A 100 -6.14 2.21 8.63
C ASP A 100 -5.17 3.39 8.75
N PRO A 101 -4.09 3.44 7.95
CA PRO A 101 -3.27 4.62 7.80
C PRO A 101 -4.10 5.88 7.55
N PHE A 102 -4.05 6.82 8.47
CA PHE A 102 -4.86 8.02 8.44
C PHE A 102 -4.27 9.11 7.54
N LEU A 103 -5.14 9.97 7.00
CA LEU A 103 -4.77 11.13 6.22
C LEU A 103 -4.08 12.16 7.11
N SER A 104 -2.76 12.32 6.97
CA SER A 104 -1.93 13.16 7.85
C SER A 104 -2.01 14.66 7.51
N ASN A 105 -2.29 15.00 6.26
CA ASN A 105 -2.34 16.40 5.79
C ASN A 105 -3.76 16.90 5.46
N ALA A 106 -4.78 16.40 6.14
CA ALA A 106 -6.17 16.81 5.92
C ALA A 106 -6.40 18.33 6.01
N LYS A 107 -5.68 19.01 6.93
CA LYS A 107 -5.77 20.47 7.10
C LYS A 107 -5.25 21.24 5.89
N GLU A 108 -4.18 20.77 5.25
CA GLU A 108 -3.60 21.38 4.05
C GLU A 108 -4.56 21.26 2.87
N LEU A 109 -5.32 20.17 2.81
CA LEU A 109 -6.27 19.87 1.74
C LEU A 109 -7.69 20.42 1.98
N SER A 110 -7.92 21.08 3.11
CA SER A 110 -9.27 21.54 3.52
C SER A 110 -9.95 22.45 2.49
N ASN A 111 -9.18 23.25 1.74
CA ASN A 111 -9.72 24.20 0.75
C ASN A 111 -10.03 23.56 -0.62
N VAL A 112 -9.38 22.45 -0.95
CA VAL A 112 -9.54 21.77 -2.26
C VAL A 112 -10.38 20.50 -2.16
N GLY A 113 -10.57 19.99 -0.93
CA GLY A 113 -11.16 18.67 -0.69
C GLY A 113 -10.14 17.56 -0.83
N VAL A 114 -10.44 16.40 -0.23
CA VAL A 114 -9.54 15.24 -0.18
C VAL A 114 -9.82 14.21 -1.27
N THR A 115 -10.95 14.33 -1.94
CA THR A 115 -11.36 13.43 -3.03
C THR A 115 -11.90 14.22 -4.21
N GLU A 116 -11.83 13.62 -5.39
CA GLU A 116 -12.42 14.09 -6.64
C GLU A 116 -13.29 12.99 -7.25
N VAL A 117 -14.26 13.38 -8.07
CA VAL A 117 -15.05 12.44 -8.86
C VAL A 117 -14.59 12.51 -10.32
N LYS A 118 -14.06 11.40 -10.81
CA LYS A 118 -13.68 11.24 -12.21
C LYS A 118 -14.75 10.46 -12.95
N THR A 119 -15.28 11.01 -14.04
CA THR A 119 -16.15 10.27 -14.97
C THR A 119 -15.30 9.56 -16.02
N GLU A 120 -15.44 8.25 -16.11
CA GLU A 120 -14.84 7.41 -17.17
C GLU A 120 -15.95 6.86 -18.07
N ASN A 121 -15.73 6.91 -19.38
CA ASN A 121 -16.68 6.37 -20.35
C ASN A 121 -16.18 5.02 -20.89
N ALA A 122 -17.00 3.98 -20.78
CA ALA A 122 -16.80 2.76 -21.55
C ALA A 122 -17.63 2.85 -22.85
N ILE A 123 -16.92 2.86 -23.98
CA ILE A 123 -17.57 2.93 -25.31
C ILE A 123 -17.80 1.50 -25.80
N PHE A 124 -19.04 1.16 -26.11
CA PHE A 124 -19.37 -0.13 -26.69
C PHE A 124 -18.98 -0.15 -28.17
N ARG A 125 -18.05 -1.04 -28.52
CA ARG A 125 -17.39 -1.02 -29.86
C ARG A 125 -18.36 -1.22 -31.03
N ALA A 126 -19.45 -1.96 -30.83
CA ALA A 126 -20.38 -2.30 -31.93
C ALA A 126 -21.30 -1.15 -32.32
N ASN A 127 -21.68 -0.27 -31.39
CA ASN A 127 -22.68 0.78 -31.63
C ASN A 127 -22.26 2.17 -31.14
N SER A 128 -21.01 2.30 -30.64
CA SER A 128 -20.45 3.55 -30.13
C SER A 128 -21.21 4.19 -28.95
N VAL A 129 -22.08 3.44 -28.29
CA VAL A 129 -22.80 3.92 -27.12
C VAL A 129 -21.82 4.05 -25.96
N ALA A 130 -21.81 5.25 -25.33
CA ALA A 130 -21.02 5.53 -24.14
C ALA A 130 -21.80 5.13 -22.87
N ASN A 131 -21.12 4.42 -21.96
CA ASN A 131 -21.63 4.11 -20.63
C ASN A 131 -20.74 4.83 -19.60
N PRO A 132 -21.15 6.01 -19.10
CA PRO A 132 -20.38 6.77 -18.11
C PRO A 132 -20.42 6.08 -16.75
N ARG A 133 -19.31 6.11 -16.03
CA ARG A 133 -19.16 5.66 -14.64
C ARG A 133 -18.45 6.71 -13.82
N GLN A 134 -18.95 6.99 -12.65
CA GLN A 134 -18.34 7.92 -11.70
C GLN A 134 -17.47 7.16 -10.71
N ILE A 135 -16.20 7.53 -10.67
CA ILE A 135 -15.21 6.92 -9.78
C ILE A 135 -14.69 8.01 -8.86
N GLU A 136 -14.91 7.84 -7.56
CA GLU A 136 -14.28 8.69 -6.56
C GLU A 136 -12.81 8.29 -6.39
N ARG A 137 -11.92 9.27 -6.27
CA ARG A 137 -10.49 9.07 -6.06
C ARG A 137 -9.96 10.03 -5.02
N VAL A 138 -9.01 9.59 -4.20
CA VAL A 138 -8.20 10.47 -3.37
C VAL A 138 -7.31 11.31 -4.29
N ILE A 139 -7.25 12.62 -4.06
CA ILE A 139 -6.47 13.52 -4.92
C ILE A 139 -4.96 13.34 -4.78
N ALA A 140 -4.20 13.73 -5.78
CA ALA A 140 -2.75 13.82 -5.69
C ALA A 140 -2.35 14.84 -4.59
N GLY A 141 -1.25 14.57 -3.88
CA GLY A 141 -0.79 15.37 -2.74
C GLY A 141 -1.36 14.95 -1.38
N ALA A 142 -2.35 14.05 -1.34
CA ALA A 142 -2.79 13.46 -0.08
C ALA A 142 -1.69 12.58 0.52
N LYS A 143 -1.47 12.69 1.84
CA LYS A 143 -0.43 11.96 2.58
C LYS A 143 -1.06 11.11 3.66
N PHE A 144 -0.65 9.83 3.73
CA PHE A 144 -1.11 8.88 4.73
C PHE A 144 0.06 8.42 5.60
N SER A 145 -0.12 8.47 6.91
CA SER A 145 0.87 7.98 7.88
C SER A 145 0.84 6.45 7.95
N VAL A 146 1.86 5.81 7.45
CA VAL A 146 2.01 4.34 7.47
C VAL A 146 2.84 3.92 8.69
N SER A 147 2.36 2.91 9.42
CA SER A 147 3.07 2.28 10.52
C SER A 147 3.08 0.76 10.34
N ILE A 148 4.28 0.19 10.39
CA ILE A 148 4.48 -1.26 10.27
C ILE A 148 5.33 -1.71 11.45
N VAL A 149 4.87 -2.72 12.17
CA VAL A 149 5.65 -3.36 13.24
C VAL A 149 6.25 -4.64 12.70
N TYR A 150 7.56 -4.80 12.84
CA TYR A 150 8.28 -6.02 12.54
C TYR A 150 8.64 -6.74 13.84
N ASP A 151 8.24 -8.00 13.98
CA ASP A 151 8.56 -8.88 15.10
C ASP A 151 9.95 -9.50 14.89
N VAL A 152 10.93 -9.13 15.73
CA VAL A 152 12.27 -9.73 15.74
C VAL A 152 12.19 -11.08 16.45
N THR A 153 12.12 -12.15 15.69
CA THR A 153 12.14 -13.54 16.22
C THR A 153 13.52 -14.16 16.11
N ASP A 154 14.29 -13.78 15.08
CA ASP A 154 15.66 -14.21 14.84
C ASP A 154 16.50 -12.99 14.41
N PRO A 155 17.43 -12.53 15.24
CA PRO A 155 18.27 -11.37 14.92
C PRO A 155 19.10 -11.51 13.64
N ALA A 156 19.50 -12.75 13.28
CA ALA A 156 20.29 -13.00 12.06
C ALA A 156 19.51 -12.76 10.76
N GLN A 157 18.19 -12.78 10.82
CA GLN A 157 17.30 -12.63 9.65
C GLN A 157 16.75 -11.22 9.48
N VAL A 158 16.97 -10.31 10.44
CA VAL A 158 16.37 -8.96 10.45
C VAL A 158 16.74 -8.17 9.20
N GLU A 159 18.02 -8.16 8.84
CA GLU A 159 18.51 -7.40 7.69
C GLU A 159 17.96 -7.93 6.36
N GLU A 160 17.93 -9.26 6.20
CA GLU A 160 17.32 -9.90 5.01
C GLU A 160 15.84 -9.58 4.89
N ASP A 161 15.10 -9.69 6.01
CA ASP A 161 13.68 -9.44 6.07
C ASP A 161 13.33 -7.98 5.73
N LEU A 162 14.05 -7.01 6.32
CA LEU A 162 13.81 -5.59 6.07
C LEU A 162 14.30 -5.16 4.68
N SER A 163 15.36 -5.76 4.15
CA SER A 163 15.79 -5.57 2.76
C SER A 163 14.71 -6.04 1.77
N LEU A 164 14.10 -7.20 2.05
CA LEU A 164 13.00 -7.69 1.23
C LEU A 164 11.78 -6.78 1.31
N LEU A 165 11.43 -6.26 2.48
CA LEU A 165 10.36 -5.27 2.65
C LEU A 165 10.65 -4.00 1.86
N ALA A 166 11.86 -3.44 1.96
CA ALA A 166 12.29 -2.25 1.20
C ALA A 166 12.20 -2.48 -0.32
N LYS A 167 12.61 -3.67 -0.80
CA LYS A 167 12.42 -4.08 -2.20
C LYS A 167 10.94 -4.04 -2.60
N GLY A 168 10.04 -4.59 -1.77
CA GLY A 168 8.60 -4.56 -2.03
C GLY A 168 8.05 -3.13 -2.11
N MET A 169 8.50 -2.24 -1.22
CA MET A 169 8.13 -0.83 -1.21
C MET A 169 8.64 -0.09 -2.45
N LYS A 170 9.86 -0.36 -2.90
CA LYS A 170 10.40 0.19 -4.15
C LYS A 170 9.60 -0.28 -5.37
N LEU A 171 9.23 -1.56 -5.42
CA LEU A 171 8.36 -2.10 -6.47
C LEU A 171 6.97 -1.44 -6.46
N LEU A 172 6.41 -1.14 -5.29
CA LEU A 172 5.14 -0.44 -5.17
C LEU A 172 5.18 0.95 -5.80
N GLN A 173 6.27 1.70 -5.64
CA GLN A 173 6.44 3.03 -6.25
C GLN A 173 6.53 2.95 -7.79
N MET A 174 7.00 1.82 -8.36
CA MET A 174 7.01 1.56 -9.79
C MET A 174 5.66 1.04 -10.32
N ASP A 175 4.78 0.61 -9.42
CA ASP A 175 3.47 0.05 -9.74
C ASP A 175 2.36 1.02 -9.27
N TYR A 176 1.28 0.54 -8.70
CA TYR A 176 0.15 1.33 -8.21
C TYR A 176 -0.50 0.68 -6.99
N LEU A 177 -1.25 1.47 -6.23
CA LEU A 177 -2.10 1.00 -5.14
C LEU A 177 -3.58 1.26 -5.48
N GLY A 178 -4.45 0.29 -5.19
CA GLY A 178 -5.88 0.36 -5.50
C GLY A 178 -6.22 -0.02 -6.94
N GLY A 179 -7.35 0.47 -7.42
CA GLY A 179 -7.90 0.18 -8.74
C GLY A 179 -7.40 1.10 -9.86
N HIS A 180 -7.70 0.72 -11.10
CA HIS A 180 -7.46 1.52 -12.32
C HIS A 180 -5.98 1.88 -12.59
N GLY A 181 -5.02 1.11 -12.05
CA GLY A 181 -3.59 1.39 -12.15
C GLY A 181 -3.04 1.38 -13.58
N SER A 182 -3.51 0.46 -14.44
CA SER A 182 -3.13 0.41 -15.86
C SER A 182 -3.54 1.66 -16.65
N ARG A 183 -4.44 2.49 -16.08
CA ARG A 183 -4.87 3.78 -16.63
C ARG A 183 -4.28 4.97 -15.90
N GLY A 184 -3.19 4.75 -15.14
CA GLY A 184 -2.40 5.79 -14.47
C GLY A 184 -2.89 6.21 -13.09
N SER A 185 -3.92 5.57 -12.51
CA SER A 185 -4.38 5.84 -11.15
C SER A 185 -3.51 5.13 -10.12
N GLY A 186 -3.44 5.68 -8.89
CA GLY A 186 -2.87 5.01 -7.73
C GLY A 186 -1.35 4.98 -7.65
N ARG A 187 -0.64 5.85 -8.37
CA ARG A 187 0.81 6.02 -8.15
C ARG A 187 1.05 6.66 -6.80
N VAL A 188 2.00 6.10 -6.06
CA VAL A 188 2.35 6.55 -4.71
C VAL A 188 3.85 6.67 -4.54
N SER A 189 4.29 7.52 -3.62
CA SER A 189 5.67 7.59 -3.14
C SER A 189 5.69 7.30 -1.64
N LEU A 190 6.76 6.66 -1.16
CA LEU A 190 6.99 6.38 0.25
C LEU A 190 8.19 7.20 0.71
N LYS A 191 7.99 8.07 1.70
CA LYS A 191 8.96 9.09 2.12
C LYS A 191 9.09 9.14 3.64
N ASN A 192 10.13 9.82 4.13
CA ASN A 192 10.31 10.14 5.54
C ASN A 192 10.38 8.92 6.45
N PHE A 193 11.20 7.93 6.10
CA PHE A 193 11.35 6.71 6.90
C PHE A 193 11.96 6.98 8.27
N ALA A 194 11.32 6.45 9.31
CA ALA A 194 11.80 6.43 10.69
C ALA A 194 11.68 5.02 11.27
N LEU A 195 12.73 4.57 11.98
CA LEU A 195 12.77 3.26 12.64
C LEU A 195 12.99 3.44 14.14
N GLU A 196 12.20 2.73 14.94
CA GLU A 196 12.32 2.68 16.40
C GLU A 196 12.39 1.23 16.86
N GLY A 197 13.35 0.90 17.73
CA GLY A 197 13.53 -0.45 18.27
C GLY A 197 13.04 -0.57 19.71
N TYR A 198 12.33 -1.66 20.01
CA TYR A 198 11.84 -1.99 21.34
C TYR A 198 12.30 -3.41 21.70
N GLY A 199 13.27 -3.52 22.61
CA GLY A 199 13.85 -4.80 23.02
C GLY A 199 14.64 -5.54 21.94
N ALA A 200 14.84 -4.93 20.77
CA ALA A 200 15.60 -5.49 19.67
C ALA A 200 17.08 -5.03 19.77
N GLN A 201 17.99 -5.99 19.73
CA GLN A 201 19.42 -5.71 19.54
C GLN A 201 19.70 -5.66 18.04
N ALA A 202 19.50 -4.49 17.42
CA ALA A 202 19.74 -4.27 16.00
C ALA A 202 20.31 -2.87 15.76
N ASP A 203 21.20 -2.74 14.79
CA ASP A 203 21.69 -1.45 14.33
C ASP A 203 20.62 -0.74 13.48
N LEU A 204 19.83 0.10 14.15
CA LEU A 204 18.72 0.83 13.51
C LEU A 204 19.20 1.78 12.41
N SER A 205 20.41 2.34 12.52
CA SER A 205 20.96 3.24 11.50
C SER A 205 21.23 2.49 10.21
N ARG A 206 21.85 1.31 10.33
CA ARG A 206 22.08 0.41 9.19
C ARG A 206 20.76 -0.08 8.59
N LEU A 207 19.81 -0.46 9.42
CA LEU A 207 18.50 -0.91 8.94
C LEU A 207 17.73 0.21 8.25
N LYS A 208 17.84 1.47 8.72
CA LYS A 208 17.23 2.62 8.08
C LYS A 208 17.80 2.84 6.68
N SER A 209 19.12 2.67 6.48
CA SER A 209 19.72 2.85 5.16
C SER A 209 19.19 1.91 4.08
N LEU A 210 18.58 0.78 4.44
CA LEU A 210 17.90 -0.10 3.49
C LEU A 210 16.71 0.57 2.81
N PHE A 211 16.11 1.59 3.43
CA PHE A 211 14.98 2.35 2.90
C PHE A 211 15.39 3.64 2.19
N ASP A 212 16.69 4.03 2.20
CA ASP A 212 17.15 5.29 1.58
C ASP A 212 16.89 5.29 0.06
N GLU A 213 17.02 4.13 -0.61
CA GLU A 213 16.69 4.00 -2.03
C GLU A 213 15.18 4.11 -2.29
N VAL A 214 14.35 3.71 -1.32
CA VAL A 214 12.90 3.87 -1.41
C VAL A 214 12.54 5.33 -1.23
N ASP A 215 13.12 5.98 -0.23
CA ASP A 215 12.88 7.39 0.11
C ASP A 215 13.31 8.33 -1.02
N SER A 216 14.47 8.08 -1.64
CA SER A 216 15.01 8.90 -2.73
C SER A 216 14.39 8.63 -4.09
N TYR A 217 13.70 7.48 -4.27
CA TYR A 217 13.14 7.10 -5.56
C TYR A 217 11.96 7.99 -5.96
N GLU A 218 12.00 8.50 -7.19
CA GLU A 218 10.91 9.24 -7.83
C GLU A 218 10.70 8.75 -9.26
N LEU A 219 9.55 8.16 -9.52
CA LEU A 219 9.17 7.75 -10.89
C LEU A 219 8.83 8.97 -11.75
N PHE A 220 8.27 10.01 -11.13
CA PHE A 220 7.94 11.28 -11.77
C PHE A 220 8.56 12.41 -10.97
N SER A 221 9.67 12.99 -11.46
CA SER A 221 10.12 14.32 -11.03
C SER A 221 9.18 15.35 -11.64
N VAL A 222 8.52 16.11 -10.79
CA VAL A 222 7.72 17.27 -11.21
C VAL A 222 8.63 18.47 -11.34
#